data_b668037633f7345737ebcf67b656d1da
#
_entry.id   b668037633f7345737ebcf67b656d1da
#
_cell.length_a   1.000
_cell.length_b   1.000
_cell.length_c   1.000
_cell.angle_alpha   90.00
_cell.angle_beta   90.00
_cell.angle_gamma   90.00
#
_symmetry.space_group_name_H-M   'P 1'
#
loop_
_entity.id
_entity.type
_entity.pdbx_description
1 polymer ?
#
loop_
_entity_poly.entity_id
_entity_poly.type
_entity_poly.pdbx_seq_one_letter_code
_entity_poly.pdbx_strand_id
1 'polypeptide(L)'
;MEKINAVITGVGGYVPDYILTNEEISKMVDTNEEWIMTRIGVKERHILNEEGLGSSYMARKAAKQLMKKTGANPDDIDLVIVATTTPDYHFPSTASILCDKLGLKNAFAFDLQAACCGFLYLMETAANFIRSGRYKKIIIVGADKMSSMVNYTDRATCPIFGDGAAAFMMEPTTEDLGVMDSILRTDGKGLPFLHMKAGGSVCPPSYFTVDNKMHYLHQEGRTVFKYAVSSMSDVSAAIAEKNGLTKDTINWVVPHQANVRIIEAVAHRMELPMDKVLVNIEHYGNTSAATLPLCIWDFEDKLKKGDNIIFTAFGAGFTWGAVYVKWGYDGKKES
;
A
#
# COMPACT_ATOMS: atom_id res chain seq x y z
N MET A 1 5.59 -4.69 33.81
CA MET A 1 6.10 -5.23 32.54
C MET A 1 6.56 -4.04 31.71
N GLU A 2 7.73 -4.13 31.13
CA GLU A 2 8.25 -3.10 30.21
C GLU A 2 7.32 -3.00 29.00
N LYS A 3 7.03 -1.78 28.52
CA LYS A 3 6.11 -1.57 27.41
C LYS A 3 6.78 -2.02 26.11
N ILE A 4 6.33 -3.11 25.50
CA ILE A 4 6.80 -3.59 24.20
C ILE A 4 6.04 -2.82 23.12
N ASN A 5 6.78 -2.28 22.14
CA ASN A 5 6.23 -1.71 20.91
C ASN A 5 6.73 -2.50 19.68
N ALA A 6 6.17 -2.24 18.51
CA ALA A 6 6.53 -2.86 17.25
C ALA A 6 7.29 -1.86 16.38
N VAL A 7 8.54 -2.15 16.06
CA VAL A 7 9.39 -1.29 15.22
C VAL A 7 9.60 -1.93 13.85
N ILE A 8 9.67 -1.09 12.82
CA ILE A 8 10.07 -1.50 11.47
C ILE A 8 11.59 -1.59 11.46
N THR A 9 12.13 -2.75 11.05
CA THR A 9 13.58 -3.05 11.05
C THR A 9 14.14 -3.27 9.66
N GLY A 10 13.30 -3.29 8.63
CA GLY A 10 13.74 -3.39 7.25
C GLY A 10 12.60 -3.25 6.26
N VAL A 11 12.98 -2.91 5.03
CA VAL A 11 12.07 -2.71 3.89
C VAL A 11 12.63 -3.43 2.67
N GLY A 12 11.77 -4.06 1.88
CA GLY A 12 12.08 -4.62 0.57
C GLY A 12 10.96 -4.33 -0.41
N GLY A 13 11.28 -4.12 -1.68
CA GLY A 13 10.31 -3.80 -2.70
C GLY A 13 10.53 -4.56 -4.01
N TYR A 14 9.52 -4.56 -4.83
CA TYR A 14 9.58 -5.06 -6.20
C TYR A 14 8.48 -4.44 -7.06
N VAL A 15 8.88 -3.99 -8.24
CA VAL A 15 7.97 -3.63 -9.33
C VAL A 15 8.33 -4.44 -10.58
N PRO A 16 7.37 -4.82 -11.42
CA PRO A 16 7.64 -5.54 -12.68
C PRO A 16 8.53 -4.75 -13.64
N ASP A 17 9.24 -5.45 -14.53
CA ASP A 17 10.19 -4.81 -15.46
C ASP A 17 9.47 -4.08 -16.62
N TYR A 18 8.27 -4.53 -17.04
CA TYR A 18 7.54 -3.89 -18.12
C TYR A 18 6.90 -2.58 -17.67
N ILE A 19 7.27 -1.50 -18.35
CA ILE A 19 6.76 -0.15 -18.12
C ILE A 19 5.71 0.17 -19.19
N LEU A 20 4.49 0.46 -18.74
CA LEU A 20 3.39 0.95 -19.58
C LEU A 20 3.39 2.48 -19.52
N THR A 21 3.71 3.11 -20.65
CA THR A 21 3.85 4.57 -20.77
C THR A 21 2.53 5.28 -21.04
N ASN A 22 2.48 6.60 -20.84
CA ASN A 22 1.33 7.43 -21.23
C ASN A 22 1.11 7.44 -22.75
N GLU A 23 2.17 7.32 -23.56
CA GLU A 23 2.07 7.17 -25.00
C GLU A 23 1.30 5.89 -25.38
N GLU A 24 1.60 4.76 -24.73
CA GLU A 24 0.88 3.50 -24.97
C GLU A 24 -0.57 3.57 -24.51
N ILE A 25 -0.85 4.19 -23.35
CA ILE A 25 -2.24 4.43 -22.87
C ILE A 25 -3.03 5.28 -23.87
N SER A 26 -2.41 6.30 -24.48
CA SER A 26 -3.06 7.18 -25.46
C SER A 26 -3.44 6.47 -26.77
N LYS A 27 -2.83 5.31 -27.05
CA LYS A 27 -3.23 4.44 -28.18
C LYS A 27 -4.43 3.53 -27.84
N MET A 28 -4.73 3.35 -26.56
CA MET A 28 -5.83 2.48 -26.09
C MET A 28 -7.12 3.28 -25.84
N VAL A 29 -7.02 4.51 -25.32
CA VAL A 29 -8.14 5.36 -24.94
C VAL A 29 -7.89 6.81 -25.33
N ASP A 30 -8.97 7.61 -25.49
CA ASP A 30 -8.89 9.04 -25.81
C ASP A 30 -8.32 9.87 -24.65
N THR A 31 -6.98 9.94 -24.56
CA THR A 31 -6.23 10.70 -23.55
C THR A 31 -4.88 11.14 -24.11
N ASN A 32 -4.12 11.91 -23.35
CA ASN A 32 -2.76 12.30 -23.66
C ASN A 32 -1.92 12.48 -22.39
N GLU A 33 -0.61 12.59 -22.55
CA GLU A 33 0.34 12.75 -21.45
C GLU A 33 0.05 13.98 -20.59
N GLU A 34 -0.22 15.13 -21.20
CA GLU A 34 -0.51 16.39 -20.50
C GLU A 34 -1.73 16.25 -19.58
N TRP A 35 -2.80 15.61 -20.07
CA TRP A 35 -4.00 15.36 -19.27
C TRP A 35 -3.72 14.43 -18.10
N ILE A 36 -3.01 13.32 -18.32
CA ILE A 36 -2.69 12.34 -17.27
C ILE A 36 -1.79 12.99 -16.20
N MET A 37 -0.71 13.67 -16.62
CA MET A 37 0.21 14.33 -15.70
C MET A 37 -0.49 15.41 -14.88
N THR A 38 -1.27 16.29 -15.52
CA THR A 38 -1.94 17.39 -14.82
C THR A 38 -3.04 16.92 -13.88
N ARG A 39 -3.77 15.84 -14.23
CA ARG A 39 -4.94 15.38 -13.50
C ARG A 39 -4.66 14.30 -12.47
N ILE A 40 -3.64 13.47 -12.72
CA ILE A 40 -3.35 12.29 -11.92
C ILE A 40 -1.92 12.34 -11.36
N GLY A 41 -0.94 12.77 -12.20
CA GLY A 41 0.47 12.83 -11.85
C GLY A 41 1.25 11.55 -12.18
N VAL A 42 0.69 10.66 -13.01
CA VAL A 42 1.33 9.39 -13.41
C VAL A 42 1.97 9.55 -14.78
N LYS A 43 3.27 9.31 -14.88
CA LYS A 43 4.03 9.30 -16.14
C LYS A 43 4.11 7.90 -16.72
N GLU A 44 4.36 6.94 -15.85
CA GLU A 44 4.52 5.53 -16.19
C GLU A 44 4.00 4.62 -15.09
N ARG A 45 3.75 3.36 -15.40
CA ARG A 45 3.36 2.34 -14.43
C ARG A 45 3.98 1.01 -14.82
N HIS A 46 4.38 0.25 -13.81
CA HIS A 46 4.91 -1.09 -13.99
C HIS A 46 3.78 -2.11 -14.05
N ILE A 47 3.84 -3.05 -14.97
CA ILE A 47 2.79 -4.05 -15.20
C ILE A 47 3.41 -5.45 -15.23
N LEU A 48 2.87 -6.36 -14.43
CA LEU A 48 3.22 -7.77 -14.45
C LEU A 48 2.49 -8.46 -15.62
N ASN A 49 3.13 -8.50 -16.78
CA ASN A 49 2.54 -9.00 -18.01
C ASN A 49 2.83 -10.48 -18.31
N GLU A 50 3.66 -11.13 -17.48
CA GLU A 50 3.93 -12.55 -17.62
C GLU A 50 2.71 -13.38 -17.22
N GLU A 51 2.34 -14.34 -18.10
CA GLU A 51 1.22 -15.23 -17.87
C GLU A 51 1.50 -16.18 -16.68
N GLY A 52 0.45 -16.47 -15.91
CA GLY A 52 0.55 -17.37 -14.75
C GLY A 52 1.22 -16.76 -13.51
N LEU A 53 1.65 -15.49 -13.56
CA LEU A 53 2.20 -14.78 -12.40
C LEU A 53 1.17 -13.82 -11.80
N GLY A 54 1.07 -13.82 -10.47
CA GLY A 54 0.15 -13.00 -9.69
C GLY A 54 0.81 -12.22 -8.58
N SER A 55 0.00 -11.72 -7.66
CA SER A 55 0.46 -10.89 -6.53
C SER A 55 1.46 -11.59 -5.63
N SER A 56 1.34 -12.93 -5.44
CA SER A 56 2.32 -13.70 -4.66
C SER A 56 3.70 -13.72 -5.28
N TYR A 57 3.83 -13.61 -6.60
CA TYR A 57 5.13 -13.53 -7.27
C TYR A 57 5.86 -12.23 -6.88
N MET A 58 5.18 -11.10 -6.98
CA MET A 58 5.74 -9.79 -6.61
C MET A 58 6.03 -9.73 -5.11
N ALA A 59 5.09 -10.21 -4.28
CA ALA A 59 5.27 -10.32 -2.83
C ALA A 59 6.52 -11.13 -2.46
N ARG A 60 6.77 -12.25 -3.16
CA ARG A 60 7.97 -13.07 -2.96
C ARG A 60 9.26 -12.32 -3.30
N LYS A 61 9.27 -11.55 -4.38
CA LYS A 61 10.45 -10.76 -4.78
C LYS A 61 10.76 -9.70 -3.71
N ALA A 62 9.75 -8.94 -3.27
CA ALA A 62 9.89 -7.93 -2.23
C ALA A 62 10.34 -8.55 -0.88
N ALA A 63 9.69 -9.63 -0.44
CA ALA A 63 10.05 -10.30 0.81
C ALA A 63 11.45 -10.95 0.76
N LYS A 64 11.88 -11.49 -0.38
CA LYS A 64 13.26 -12.00 -0.55
C LYS A 64 14.30 -10.89 -0.44
N GLN A 65 14.06 -9.72 -1.04
CA GLN A 65 14.94 -8.57 -0.90
C GLN A 65 15.02 -8.13 0.57
N LEU A 66 13.85 -8.00 1.24
CA LEU A 66 13.77 -7.70 2.67
C LEU A 66 14.57 -8.68 3.53
N MET A 67 14.35 -9.99 3.37
CA MET A 67 15.06 -11.02 4.15
C MET A 67 16.57 -11.02 3.90
N LYS A 68 16.99 -10.81 2.64
CA LYS A 68 18.41 -10.67 2.29
C LYS A 68 19.04 -9.46 2.99
N LYS A 69 18.34 -8.32 2.98
CA LYS A 69 18.80 -7.05 3.55
C LYS A 69 18.89 -7.09 5.08
N THR A 70 17.92 -7.72 5.72
CA THR A 70 17.87 -7.86 7.19
C THR A 70 18.68 -9.03 7.72
N GLY A 71 19.13 -9.95 6.87
CA GLY A 71 19.75 -11.21 7.29
C GLY A 71 18.78 -12.17 8.00
N ALA A 72 17.48 -12.00 7.81
CA ALA A 72 16.47 -12.78 8.52
C ALA A 72 16.50 -14.25 8.08
N ASN A 73 16.54 -15.17 9.08
CA ASN A 73 16.42 -16.58 8.84
C ASN A 73 14.94 -16.94 8.62
N PRO A 74 14.58 -17.75 7.60
CA PRO A 74 13.22 -18.24 7.40
C PRO A 74 12.58 -18.91 8.63
N ASP A 75 13.36 -19.60 9.43
CA ASP A 75 12.88 -20.31 10.63
C ASP A 75 12.51 -19.38 11.80
N ASP A 76 12.95 -18.11 11.76
CA ASP A 76 12.67 -17.10 12.80
C ASP A 76 11.37 -16.31 12.54
N ILE A 77 10.75 -16.48 11.37
CA ILE A 77 9.54 -15.73 11.02
C ILE A 77 8.33 -16.40 11.69
N ASP A 78 7.62 -15.63 12.51
CA ASP A 78 6.44 -16.12 13.25
C ASP A 78 5.14 -15.94 12.45
N LEU A 79 5.06 -14.89 11.63
CA LEU A 79 3.83 -14.49 10.95
C LEU A 79 4.10 -13.77 9.64
N VAL A 80 3.29 -14.08 8.63
CA VAL A 80 3.21 -13.31 7.38
C VAL A 80 1.78 -12.83 7.18
N ILE A 81 1.60 -11.53 6.95
CA ILE A 81 0.30 -10.96 6.61
C ILE A 81 0.43 -10.21 5.27
N VAL A 82 -0.44 -10.52 4.32
CA VAL A 82 -0.46 -9.84 3.02
C VAL A 82 -1.72 -9.00 2.90
N ALA A 83 -1.59 -7.71 2.60
CA ALA A 83 -2.71 -6.89 2.17
C ALA A 83 -2.78 -6.93 0.64
N THR A 84 -3.92 -7.39 0.13
CA THR A 84 -4.17 -7.47 -1.31
C THR A 84 -5.66 -7.40 -1.63
N THR A 85 -6.00 -6.78 -2.75
CA THR A 85 -7.32 -6.84 -3.40
C THR A 85 -7.32 -7.74 -4.63
N THR A 86 -6.12 -8.21 -5.03
CA THR A 86 -5.89 -9.05 -6.19
C THR A 86 -5.17 -10.35 -5.79
N PRO A 87 -5.76 -11.15 -4.87
CA PRO A 87 -5.13 -12.41 -4.47
C PRO A 87 -4.99 -13.34 -5.68
N ASP A 88 -3.95 -14.20 -5.66
CA ASP A 88 -3.75 -15.18 -6.74
C ASP A 88 -4.98 -16.09 -6.89
N TYR A 89 -5.60 -16.47 -5.78
CA TYR A 89 -6.80 -17.31 -5.68
C TYR A 89 -7.70 -16.82 -4.55
N HIS A 90 -8.98 -17.18 -4.58
CA HIS A 90 -9.86 -16.97 -3.41
C HIS A 90 -9.39 -17.73 -2.18
N PHE A 91 -8.83 -18.92 -2.38
CA PHE A 91 -8.13 -19.75 -1.40
C PHE A 91 -7.19 -20.72 -2.16
N PRO A 92 -6.00 -21.08 -1.62
CA PRO A 92 -5.43 -20.57 -0.36
C PRO A 92 -5.11 -19.08 -0.42
N SER A 93 -4.84 -18.48 0.75
CA SER A 93 -4.44 -17.07 0.83
C SER A 93 -3.11 -16.81 0.12
N THR A 94 -2.92 -15.60 -0.39
CA THR A 94 -1.64 -15.14 -0.99
C THR A 94 -0.50 -15.27 0.02
N ALA A 95 -0.74 -14.97 1.30
CA ALA A 95 0.23 -15.12 2.37
C ALA A 95 0.66 -16.57 2.59
N SER A 96 -0.27 -17.55 2.50
CA SER A 96 0.07 -18.97 2.60
C SER A 96 0.96 -19.43 1.43
N ILE A 97 0.64 -18.98 0.22
CA ILE A 97 1.46 -19.24 -0.97
C ILE A 97 2.85 -18.61 -0.81
N LEU A 98 2.91 -17.41 -0.24
CA LEU A 98 4.16 -16.71 0.02
C LEU A 98 5.04 -17.45 1.02
N CYS A 99 4.47 -17.99 2.11
CA CYS A 99 5.21 -18.81 3.07
C CYS A 99 5.88 -20.02 2.43
N ASP A 100 5.16 -20.75 1.58
CA ASP A 100 5.72 -21.89 0.84
C ASP A 100 6.88 -21.43 -0.08
N LYS A 101 6.64 -20.38 -0.87
CA LYS A 101 7.64 -19.83 -1.80
C LYS A 101 8.90 -19.26 -1.13
N LEU A 102 8.83 -18.93 0.15
CA LEU A 102 9.95 -18.43 0.97
C LEU A 102 10.56 -19.51 1.88
N GLY A 103 9.93 -20.68 1.97
CA GLY A 103 10.38 -21.78 2.84
C GLY A 103 10.16 -21.51 4.34
N LEU A 104 9.13 -20.73 4.70
CA LEU A 104 8.81 -20.36 6.09
C LEU A 104 8.01 -21.48 6.75
N LYS A 105 8.67 -22.33 7.52
CA LYS A 105 8.06 -23.53 8.11
C LYS A 105 7.33 -23.27 9.42
N ASN A 106 7.74 -22.24 10.16
CA ASN A 106 7.23 -21.93 11.50
C ASN A 106 6.18 -20.81 11.49
N ALA A 107 6.06 -20.07 10.38
CA ALA A 107 5.12 -18.96 10.28
C ALA A 107 3.69 -19.44 10.03
N PHE A 108 2.72 -18.84 10.72
CA PHE A 108 1.35 -18.85 10.22
C PHE A 108 1.09 -17.63 9.33
N ALA A 109 0.04 -17.69 8.50
CA ALA A 109 -0.17 -16.64 7.51
C ALA A 109 -1.66 -16.44 7.17
N PHE A 110 -2.02 -15.21 6.81
CA PHE A 110 -3.35 -14.86 6.31
C PHE A 110 -3.30 -13.58 5.46
N ASP A 111 -4.30 -13.41 4.59
CA ASP A 111 -4.52 -12.17 3.86
C ASP A 111 -5.45 -11.23 4.63
N LEU A 112 -5.21 -9.91 4.49
CA LEU A 112 -6.05 -8.86 5.01
C LEU A 112 -6.54 -7.99 3.86
N GLN A 113 -7.82 -7.65 3.84
CA GLN A 113 -8.39 -6.77 2.82
C GLN A 113 -8.94 -5.48 3.43
N ALA A 114 -8.36 -4.36 3.02
CA ALA A 114 -8.85 -3.00 3.26
C ALA A 114 -8.49 -2.08 2.07
N ALA A 115 -8.42 -2.67 0.86
CA ALA A 115 -8.03 -2.02 -0.38
C ALA A 115 -6.75 -1.18 -0.20
N CYS A 116 -6.73 0.06 -0.73
CA CYS A 116 -5.56 0.94 -0.63
C CYS A 116 -5.14 1.28 0.81
N CYS A 117 -6.03 1.12 1.79
CA CYS A 117 -5.70 1.25 3.22
C CYS A 117 -5.08 -0.01 3.81
N GLY A 118 -4.98 -1.10 3.05
CA GLY A 118 -4.53 -2.40 3.53
C GLY A 118 -3.22 -2.34 4.31
N PHE A 119 -2.26 -1.54 3.85
CA PHE A 119 -0.97 -1.44 4.54
C PHE A 119 -1.03 -0.73 5.90
N LEU A 120 -1.91 0.25 6.07
CA LEU A 120 -2.18 0.86 7.39
C LEU A 120 -2.75 -0.16 8.38
N TYR A 121 -3.69 -0.97 7.91
CA TYR A 121 -4.29 -2.05 8.70
C TYR A 121 -3.26 -3.14 9.02
N LEU A 122 -2.33 -3.45 8.11
CA LEU A 122 -1.21 -4.36 8.37
C LEU A 122 -0.32 -3.87 9.51
N MET A 123 0.10 -2.59 9.45
CA MET A 123 0.97 -2.02 10.49
C MET A 123 0.33 -2.12 11.87
N GLU A 124 -0.94 -1.74 12.02
CA GLU A 124 -1.66 -1.82 13.30
C GLU A 124 -1.87 -3.27 13.74
N THR A 125 -2.26 -4.16 12.81
CA THR A 125 -2.46 -5.58 13.11
C THR A 125 -1.19 -6.24 13.60
N ALA A 126 -0.07 -6.09 12.86
CA ALA A 126 1.22 -6.66 13.23
C ALA A 126 1.75 -6.07 14.56
N ALA A 127 1.56 -4.76 14.76
CA ALA A 127 1.95 -4.12 16.01
C ALA A 127 1.22 -4.74 17.23
N ASN A 128 -0.07 -5.05 17.10
CA ASN A 128 -0.82 -5.70 18.17
C ASN A 128 -0.38 -7.15 18.42
N PHE A 129 -0.03 -7.91 17.38
CA PHE A 129 0.59 -9.23 17.54
C PHE A 129 1.91 -9.16 18.32
N ILE A 130 2.78 -8.20 17.98
CA ILE A 130 4.05 -8.00 18.68
C ILE A 130 3.83 -7.54 20.13
N ARG A 131 2.95 -6.57 20.35
CA ARG A 131 2.61 -6.05 21.69
C ARG A 131 2.02 -7.12 22.63
N SER A 132 1.44 -8.19 22.07
CA SER A 132 1.01 -9.35 22.86
C SER A 132 2.17 -10.08 23.54
N GLY A 133 3.42 -9.83 23.12
CA GLY A 133 4.63 -10.49 23.62
C GLY A 133 4.84 -11.90 23.08
N ARG A 134 3.91 -12.42 22.26
CA ARG A 134 3.95 -13.80 21.77
C ARG A 134 4.72 -13.95 20.46
N TYR A 135 4.66 -12.96 19.58
CA TYR A 135 5.27 -12.97 18.26
C TYR A 135 6.36 -11.90 18.18
N LYS A 136 7.50 -12.24 17.54
CA LYS A 136 8.70 -11.41 17.57
C LYS A 136 9.18 -10.96 16.20
N LYS A 137 8.87 -11.72 15.13
CA LYS A 137 9.34 -11.39 13.79
C LYS A 137 8.22 -11.59 12.79
N ILE A 138 7.69 -10.49 12.28
CA ILE A 138 6.53 -10.46 11.40
C ILE A 138 6.90 -9.81 10.08
N ILE A 139 6.56 -10.47 8.96
CA ILE A 139 6.63 -9.86 7.65
C ILE A 139 5.23 -9.40 7.26
N ILE A 140 5.08 -8.10 6.97
CA ILE A 140 3.87 -7.54 6.38
C ILE A 140 4.15 -7.13 4.94
N VAL A 141 3.23 -7.45 4.03
CA VAL A 141 3.41 -7.21 2.59
C VAL A 141 2.17 -6.55 2.01
N GLY A 142 2.34 -5.41 1.34
CA GLY A 142 1.34 -4.88 0.40
C GLY A 142 1.67 -5.39 -1.00
N ALA A 143 0.73 -6.03 -1.68
CA ALA A 143 0.98 -6.59 -3.02
C ALA A 143 -0.31 -6.63 -3.84
N ASP A 144 -0.33 -5.88 -4.95
CA ASP A 144 -1.47 -5.88 -5.85
C ASP A 144 -1.04 -5.93 -7.32
N LYS A 145 -1.66 -6.82 -8.09
CA LYS A 145 -1.64 -6.87 -9.55
C LYS A 145 -2.88 -6.14 -10.08
N MET A 146 -2.87 -4.81 -9.98
CA MET A 146 -4.04 -4.00 -10.35
C MET A 146 -4.40 -4.12 -11.83
N SER A 147 -3.42 -4.39 -12.70
CA SER A 147 -3.62 -4.64 -14.12
C SER A 147 -4.62 -5.76 -14.40
N SER A 148 -4.77 -6.73 -13.50
CA SER A 148 -5.76 -7.82 -13.63
C SER A 148 -7.21 -7.36 -13.42
N MET A 149 -7.44 -6.20 -12.83
CA MET A 149 -8.75 -5.63 -12.53
C MET A 149 -9.07 -4.39 -13.35
N VAL A 150 -8.12 -3.88 -14.16
CA VAL A 150 -8.28 -2.67 -14.96
C VAL A 150 -8.86 -3.00 -16.32
N ASN A 151 -9.90 -2.27 -16.73
CA ASN A 151 -10.40 -2.30 -18.10
C ASN A 151 -9.61 -1.30 -18.94
N TYR A 152 -8.72 -1.77 -19.81
CA TYR A 152 -7.90 -0.91 -20.67
C TYR A 152 -8.69 -0.23 -21.82
N THR A 153 -10.02 -0.42 -21.86
CA THR A 153 -10.93 0.39 -22.70
C THR A 153 -11.68 1.47 -21.91
N ASP A 154 -11.41 1.59 -20.60
CA ASP A 154 -12.01 2.61 -19.73
C ASP A 154 -11.00 3.72 -19.44
N ARG A 155 -11.21 4.88 -20.08
CA ARG A 155 -10.38 6.08 -19.89
C ARG A 155 -10.34 6.58 -18.44
N ALA A 156 -11.37 6.28 -17.63
CA ALA A 156 -11.48 6.79 -16.28
C ALA A 156 -10.52 6.08 -15.30
N THR A 157 -10.17 4.83 -15.59
CA THR A 157 -9.40 3.99 -14.66
C THR A 157 -8.05 3.53 -15.22
N CYS A 158 -7.94 3.22 -16.52
CA CYS A 158 -6.73 2.62 -17.07
C CYS A 158 -5.44 3.47 -16.93
N PRO A 159 -5.48 4.82 -16.88
CA PRO A 159 -4.25 5.61 -16.70
C PRO A 159 -3.71 5.62 -15.27
N ILE A 160 -4.49 5.10 -14.28
CA ILE A 160 -4.19 5.32 -12.85
C ILE A 160 -3.31 4.22 -12.28
N PHE A 161 -3.62 2.96 -12.58
CA PHE A 161 -3.16 1.81 -11.80
C PHE A 161 -1.92 1.14 -12.37
N GLY A 162 -1.04 0.70 -11.46
CA GLY A 162 0.12 -0.15 -11.73
C GLY A 162 0.20 -1.34 -10.77
N ASP A 163 1.17 -2.22 -11.01
CA ASP A 163 1.41 -3.43 -10.24
C ASP A 163 2.68 -3.28 -9.41
N GLY A 164 2.68 -3.87 -8.21
CA GLY A 164 3.86 -3.84 -7.36
C GLY A 164 3.65 -4.50 -6.01
N ALA A 165 4.73 -4.69 -5.30
CA ALA A 165 4.73 -5.19 -3.93
C ALA A 165 5.87 -4.59 -3.12
N ALA A 166 5.61 -4.34 -1.82
CA ALA A 166 6.68 -4.07 -0.88
C ALA A 166 6.36 -4.68 0.48
N ALA A 167 7.43 -5.00 1.22
CA ALA A 167 7.38 -5.73 2.46
C ALA A 167 8.16 -4.99 3.56
N PHE A 168 7.62 -5.00 4.79
CA PHE A 168 8.33 -4.55 5.98
C PHE A 168 8.57 -5.72 6.92
N MET A 169 9.73 -5.72 7.59
CA MET A 169 10.00 -6.51 8.77
C MET A 169 9.57 -5.72 10.00
N MET A 170 8.80 -6.34 10.88
CA MET A 170 8.41 -5.75 12.16
C MET A 170 8.86 -6.63 13.31
N GLU A 171 9.51 -6.00 14.30
CA GLU A 171 10.10 -6.67 15.46
C GLU A 171 9.79 -5.92 16.76
N PRO A 172 9.89 -6.56 17.94
CA PRO A 172 9.66 -5.89 19.23
C PRO A 172 10.78 -4.91 19.58
N THR A 173 10.42 -3.83 20.24
CA THR A 173 11.36 -2.88 20.85
C THR A 173 10.84 -2.38 22.19
N THR A 174 11.75 -2.02 23.08
CA THR A 174 11.46 -1.29 24.33
C THR A 174 11.83 0.19 24.21
N GLU A 175 12.47 0.58 23.09
CA GLU A 175 12.74 1.98 22.78
C GLU A 175 11.45 2.73 22.43
N ASP A 176 11.46 4.06 22.52
CA ASP A 176 10.35 4.93 22.08
C ASP A 176 10.35 5.08 20.53
N LEU A 177 10.22 3.92 19.85
CA LEU A 177 10.24 3.76 18.39
C LEU A 177 9.09 2.85 17.92
N GLY A 178 8.85 2.84 16.62
CA GLY A 178 7.90 1.95 15.94
C GLY A 178 6.52 2.55 15.75
N VAL A 179 5.48 1.71 15.68
CA VAL A 179 4.09 2.14 15.51
C VAL A 179 3.59 2.78 16.80
N MET A 180 3.44 4.10 16.80
CA MET A 180 3.11 4.87 17.99
C MET A 180 1.61 4.98 18.20
N ASP A 181 0.85 5.27 17.13
CA ASP A 181 -0.60 5.48 17.18
C ASP A 181 -1.24 5.25 15.80
N SER A 182 -2.54 4.99 15.78
CA SER A 182 -3.32 4.85 14.56
C SER A 182 -4.72 5.45 14.70
N ILE A 183 -5.27 5.94 13.58
CA ILE A 183 -6.68 6.30 13.42
C ILE A 183 -7.15 5.61 12.14
N LEU A 184 -7.95 4.56 12.27
CA LEU A 184 -8.52 3.80 11.16
C LEU A 184 -10.04 3.96 11.15
N ARG A 185 -10.65 4.13 9.97
CA ARG A 185 -12.09 4.38 9.80
C ARG A 185 -12.64 3.60 8.61
N THR A 186 -13.93 3.31 8.67
CA THR A 186 -14.67 2.61 7.60
C THR A 186 -16.07 3.19 7.47
N ASP A 187 -16.53 3.38 6.22
CA ASP A 187 -17.93 3.71 5.89
C ASP A 187 -18.40 2.86 4.71
N GLY A 188 -19.27 1.88 4.97
CA GLY A 188 -19.82 0.98 3.96
C GLY A 188 -20.68 1.66 2.88
N LYS A 189 -21.06 2.93 3.06
CA LYS A 189 -21.74 3.72 2.02
C LYS A 189 -20.88 3.99 0.80
N GLY A 190 -19.58 3.70 0.87
CA GLY A 190 -18.65 3.78 -0.27
C GLY A 190 -18.89 2.78 -1.37
N LEU A 191 -19.59 1.68 -1.10
CA LEU A 191 -19.80 0.58 -2.05
C LEU A 191 -20.24 1.02 -3.46
N PRO A 192 -21.20 1.93 -3.69
CA PRO A 192 -21.62 2.29 -5.05
C PRO A 192 -20.53 3.00 -5.87
N PHE A 193 -19.54 3.60 -5.21
CA PHE A 193 -18.59 4.53 -5.84
C PHE A 193 -17.23 3.89 -6.19
N LEU A 194 -16.86 2.81 -5.50
CA LEU A 194 -15.57 2.15 -5.72
C LEU A 194 -15.69 0.66 -5.37
N HIS A 195 -15.84 -0.19 -6.39
CA HIS A 195 -16.03 -1.64 -6.21
C HIS A 195 -15.73 -2.42 -7.48
N MET A 196 -15.65 -3.73 -7.35
CA MET A 196 -15.77 -4.68 -8.45
C MET A 196 -17.11 -5.41 -8.33
N LYS A 197 -17.96 -5.33 -9.35
CA LYS A 197 -19.37 -5.74 -9.28
C LYS A 197 -19.58 -7.25 -9.21
N ALA A 198 -18.75 -8.01 -9.92
CA ALA A 198 -18.85 -9.46 -10.01
C ALA A 198 -17.57 -10.16 -9.53
N GLY A 199 -17.67 -11.46 -9.28
CA GLY A 199 -16.58 -12.29 -8.78
C GLY A 199 -16.73 -12.70 -7.31
N GLY A 200 -17.63 -12.02 -6.56
CA GLY A 200 -17.96 -12.35 -5.18
C GLY A 200 -19.25 -13.16 -5.04
N SER A 201 -19.66 -13.46 -3.81
CA SER A 201 -20.84 -14.29 -3.49
C SER A 201 -22.17 -13.64 -3.87
N VAL A 202 -22.25 -12.32 -3.94
CA VAL A 202 -23.47 -11.59 -4.37
C VAL A 202 -23.68 -11.71 -5.86
N CYS A 203 -22.61 -11.72 -6.64
CA CYS A 203 -22.63 -11.81 -8.10
C CYS A 203 -21.49 -12.75 -8.56
N PRO A 204 -21.71 -14.08 -8.50
CA PRO A 204 -20.72 -15.05 -8.93
C PRO A 204 -20.36 -14.93 -10.41
N PRO A 205 -19.19 -15.42 -10.84
CA PRO A 205 -18.78 -15.44 -12.24
C PRO A 205 -19.75 -16.21 -13.12
N SER A 206 -20.06 -15.65 -14.29
CA SER A 206 -20.88 -16.29 -15.34
C SER A 206 -20.52 -15.69 -16.70
N TYR A 207 -20.95 -16.31 -17.81
CA TYR A 207 -20.79 -15.72 -19.14
C TYR A 207 -21.38 -14.31 -19.20
N PHE A 208 -22.58 -14.12 -18.61
CA PHE A 208 -23.18 -12.79 -18.52
C PHE A 208 -22.31 -11.76 -17.85
N THR A 209 -21.69 -12.09 -16.71
CA THR A 209 -20.85 -11.14 -15.97
C THR A 209 -19.54 -10.83 -16.68
N VAL A 210 -18.99 -11.81 -17.42
CA VAL A 210 -17.78 -11.62 -18.23
C VAL A 210 -18.09 -10.75 -19.45
N ASP A 211 -19.14 -11.08 -20.22
CA ASP A 211 -19.54 -10.34 -21.43
C ASP A 211 -19.90 -8.88 -21.10
N ASN A 212 -20.48 -8.62 -19.93
CA ASN A 212 -20.82 -7.29 -19.46
C ASN A 212 -19.68 -6.59 -18.69
N LYS A 213 -18.44 -7.11 -18.73
CA LYS A 213 -17.24 -6.49 -18.13
C LYS A 213 -17.38 -6.19 -16.63
N MET A 214 -18.17 -6.98 -15.89
CA MET A 214 -18.47 -6.75 -14.47
C MET A 214 -17.33 -7.14 -13.52
N HIS A 215 -16.26 -7.78 -14.03
CA HIS A 215 -15.06 -8.19 -13.30
C HIS A 215 -13.96 -7.14 -13.31
N TYR A 216 -14.24 -5.93 -13.79
CA TYR A 216 -13.32 -4.80 -13.73
C TYR A 216 -13.67 -3.83 -12.61
N LEU A 217 -12.67 -3.12 -12.15
CA LEU A 217 -12.81 -2.06 -11.17
C LEU A 217 -13.75 -0.97 -11.70
N HIS A 218 -14.75 -0.63 -10.90
CA HIS A 218 -15.59 0.55 -11.11
C HIS A 218 -15.20 1.65 -10.14
N GLN A 219 -14.98 2.86 -10.67
CA GLN A 219 -14.64 4.04 -9.87
C GLN A 219 -15.42 5.26 -10.34
N GLU A 220 -16.27 5.80 -9.48
CA GLU A 220 -16.87 7.12 -9.68
C GLU A 220 -15.89 8.20 -9.21
N GLY A 221 -14.98 8.59 -10.12
CA GLY A 221 -13.79 9.37 -9.80
C GLY A 221 -14.04 10.67 -9.05
N ARG A 222 -15.15 11.40 -9.36
CA ARG A 222 -15.47 12.70 -8.72
C ARG A 222 -15.80 12.53 -7.24
N THR A 223 -16.64 11.56 -6.91
CA THR A 223 -17.05 11.28 -5.52
C THR A 223 -15.89 10.71 -4.74
N VAL A 224 -15.19 9.72 -5.29
CA VAL A 224 -13.99 9.12 -4.67
C VAL A 224 -12.95 10.19 -4.36
N PHE A 225 -12.63 11.07 -5.33
CA PHE A 225 -11.70 12.18 -5.12
C PHE A 225 -12.09 13.10 -3.98
N LYS A 226 -13.38 13.52 -3.93
CA LYS A 226 -13.87 14.40 -2.87
C LYS A 226 -13.73 13.78 -1.48
N TYR A 227 -14.14 12.52 -1.34
CA TYR A 227 -14.00 11.80 -0.08
C TYR A 227 -12.54 11.57 0.31
N ALA A 228 -11.68 11.19 -0.66
CA ALA A 228 -10.26 10.99 -0.40
C ALA A 228 -9.59 12.28 0.10
N VAL A 229 -9.81 13.41 -0.57
CA VAL A 229 -9.25 14.72 -0.16
C VAL A 229 -9.65 15.05 1.28
N SER A 230 -10.95 15.01 1.61
CA SER A 230 -11.39 15.38 2.96
C SER A 230 -10.91 14.38 4.01
N SER A 231 -11.11 13.06 3.77
CA SER A 231 -10.84 12.04 4.78
C SER A 231 -9.37 11.88 5.07
N MET A 232 -8.50 11.86 4.04
CA MET A 232 -7.05 11.76 4.25
C MET A 232 -6.49 13.02 4.93
N SER A 233 -6.92 14.20 4.49
CA SER A 233 -6.47 15.47 5.06
C SER A 233 -6.84 15.58 6.54
N ASP A 234 -8.10 15.30 6.88
CA ASP A 234 -8.59 15.43 8.25
C ASP A 234 -7.98 14.39 9.19
N VAL A 235 -7.85 13.12 8.76
CA VAL A 235 -7.27 12.07 9.60
C VAL A 235 -5.77 12.28 9.83
N SER A 236 -5.05 12.84 8.84
CA SER A 236 -3.62 13.17 8.98
C SER A 236 -3.40 14.31 9.97
N ALA A 237 -4.22 15.35 9.92
CA ALA A 237 -4.18 16.42 10.91
C ALA A 237 -4.57 15.91 12.31
N ALA A 238 -5.61 15.07 12.40
CA ALA A 238 -6.10 14.55 13.67
C ALA A 238 -5.08 13.66 14.38
N ILE A 239 -4.34 12.79 13.66
CA ILE A 239 -3.31 11.96 14.29
C ILE A 239 -2.10 12.79 14.73
N ALA A 240 -1.73 13.82 13.97
CA ALA A 240 -0.69 14.76 14.36
C ALA A 240 -1.05 15.49 15.64
N GLU A 241 -2.25 16.10 15.69
CA GLU A 241 -2.75 16.81 16.88
C GLU A 241 -2.84 15.90 18.11
N LYS A 242 -3.41 14.69 17.95
CA LYS A 242 -3.56 13.70 19.02
C LYS A 242 -2.22 13.33 19.66
N ASN A 243 -1.12 13.34 18.88
CA ASN A 243 0.21 12.97 19.32
C ASN A 243 1.13 14.17 19.59
N GLY A 244 0.61 15.39 19.60
CA GLY A 244 1.38 16.61 19.85
C GLY A 244 2.44 16.90 18.78
N LEU A 245 2.25 16.37 17.56
CA LEU A 245 3.15 16.62 16.45
C LEU A 245 2.80 17.94 15.77
N THR A 246 3.83 18.70 15.44
CA THR A 246 3.74 19.97 14.70
C THR A 246 4.43 19.85 13.35
N LYS A 247 4.22 20.84 12.47
CA LYS A 247 4.94 20.90 11.17
C LYS A 247 6.49 20.87 11.34
N ASP A 248 7.01 21.31 12.49
CA ASP A 248 8.46 21.32 12.74
C ASP A 248 8.96 19.97 13.23
N THR A 249 8.13 19.18 13.92
CA THR A 249 8.48 17.86 14.47
C THR A 249 8.14 16.70 13.53
N ILE A 250 7.26 16.88 12.55
CA ILE A 250 7.01 15.90 11.49
C ILE A 250 8.18 15.93 10.51
N ASN A 251 8.85 14.80 10.33
CA ASN A 251 9.92 14.65 9.37
C ASN A 251 9.34 14.32 7.98
N TRP A 252 8.42 13.35 7.92
CA TRP A 252 7.88 12.85 6.65
C TRP A 252 6.39 12.56 6.72
N VAL A 253 5.70 12.80 5.61
CA VAL A 253 4.34 12.28 5.34
C VAL A 253 4.41 11.36 4.14
N VAL A 254 3.81 10.19 4.27
CA VAL A 254 3.71 9.16 3.23
C VAL A 254 2.24 8.96 2.89
N PRO A 255 1.69 9.71 1.94
CA PRO A 255 0.31 9.56 1.51
C PRO A 255 0.19 8.41 0.50
N HIS A 256 -0.97 7.79 0.44
CA HIS A 256 -1.35 6.89 -0.62
C HIS A 256 -1.16 7.54 -2.00
N GLN A 257 -0.49 6.86 -2.91
CA GLN A 257 -0.10 7.35 -4.23
C GLN A 257 -1.21 7.08 -5.25
N ALA A 258 -2.35 7.78 -5.13
CA ALA A 258 -3.49 7.62 -6.04
C ALA A 258 -3.67 8.79 -7.01
N ASN A 259 -3.33 10.00 -6.57
CA ASN A 259 -3.49 11.22 -7.35
C ASN A 259 -2.67 12.35 -6.69
N VAL A 260 -1.83 13.02 -7.47
CA VAL A 260 -0.96 14.10 -6.97
C VAL A 260 -1.74 15.22 -6.27
N ARG A 261 -2.93 15.55 -6.76
CA ARG A 261 -3.78 16.61 -6.18
C ARG A 261 -4.35 16.24 -4.80
N ILE A 262 -4.55 14.92 -4.53
CA ILE A 262 -4.92 14.45 -3.19
C ILE A 262 -3.71 14.58 -2.26
N ILE A 263 -2.52 14.22 -2.74
CA ILE A 263 -1.26 14.35 -2.00
C ILE A 263 -1.02 15.82 -1.60
N GLU A 264 -1.14 16.74 -2.54
CA GLU A 264 -1.02 18.19 -2.31
C GLU A 264 -2.04 18.71 -1.29
N ALA A 265 -3.28 18.22 -1.35
CA ALA A 265 -4.32 18.61 -0.39
C ALA A 265 -4.00 18.14 1.04
N VAL A 266 -3.42 16.94 1.21
CA VAL A 266 -2.94 16.46 2.51
C VAL A 266 -1.82 17.34 3.04
N ALA A 267 -0.82 17.64 2.21
CA ALA A 267 0.29 18.53 2.58
C ALA A 267 -0.21 19.92 3.02
N HIS A 268 -1.09 20.50 2.22
CA HIS A 268 -1.69 21.81 2.52
C HIS A 268 -2.48 21.81 3.84
N ARG A 269 -3.28 20.77 4.10
CA ARG A 269 -4.08 20.65 5.35
C ARG A 269 -3.21 20.53 6.59
N MET A 270 -2.02 19.89 6.44
CA MET A 270 -1.03 19.73 7.50
C MET A 270 -0.05 20.91 7.60
N GLU A 271 -0.20 21.93 6.76
CA GLU A 271 0.72 23.08 6.65
C GLU A 271 2.17 22.66 6.41
N LEU A 272 2.38 21.57 5.68
CA LEU A 272 3.70 21.02 5.38
C LEU A 272 4.15 21.40 3.96
N PRO A 273 5.43 21.75 3.78
CA PRO A 273 6.01 21.91 2.46
C PRO A 273 6.15 20.54 1.76
N MET A 274 6.08 20.53 0.44
CA MET A 274 6.10 19.29 -0.35
C MET A 274 7.42 18.50 -0.25
N ASP A 275 8.51 19.12 0.17
CA ASP A 275 9.80 18.45 0.41
C ASP A 275 9.78 17.50 1.63
N LYS A 276 8.78 17.62 2.51
CA LYS A 276 8.48 16.68 3.60
C LYS A 276 7.45 15.61 3.22
N VAL A 277 6.97 15.59 1.99
CA VAL A 277 6.01 14.60 1.50
C VAL A 277 6.69 13.66 0.51
N LEU A 278 6.69 12.37 0.81
CA LEU A 278 7.27 11.38 -0.07
C LEU A 278 6.29 11.07 -1.22
N VAL A 279 6.75 11.25 -2.45
CA VAL A 279 5.91 11.12 -3.65
C VAL A 279 6.65 10.33 -4.72
N ASN A 280 6.08 9.22 -5.19
CA ASN A 280 6.60 8.39 -6.27
C ASN A 280 5.51 7.94 -7.28
N ILE A 281 4.33 8.53 -7.19
CA ILE A 281 3.20 8.23 -8.08
C ILE A 281 3.57 8.36 -9.57
N GLU A 282 4.48 9.25 -9.90
CA GLU A 282 4.92 9.50 -11.28
C GLU A 282 5.44 8.21 -11.94
N HIS A 283 6.13 7.36 -11.18
CA HIS A 283 6.81 6.16 -11.69
C HIS A 283 5.97 4.88 -11.61
N TYR A 284 5.09 4.78 -10.61
CA TYR A 284 4.40 3.50 -10.35
C TYR A 284 2.89 3.59 -10.49
N GLY A 285 2.32 4.79 -10.52
CA GLY A 285 0.88 4.96 -10.44
C GLY A 285 0.32 4.44 -9.11
N ASN A 286 -0.94 4.07 -9.12
CA ASN A 286 -1.63 3.51 -7.95
C ASN A 286 -1.47 1.98 -7.91
N THR A 287 -0.60 1.49 -7.06
CA THR A 287 -0.37 0.06 -6.77
C THR A 287 -1.19 -0.42 -5.55
N SER A 288 -2.31 0.25 -5.25
CA SER A 288 -3.24 -0.10 -4.15
C SER A 288 -2.55 -0.22 -2.79
N ALA A 289 -2.57 -1.38 -2.11
CA ALA A 289 -1.94 -1.57 -0.80
C ALA A 289 -0.42 -1.44 -0.83
N ALA A 290 0.23 -1.60 -1.98
CA ALA A 290 1.69 -1.48 -2.10
C ALA A 290 2.19 -0.04 -2.18
N THR A 291 1.33 0.98 -2.39
CA THR A 291 1.77 2.36 -2.60
C THR A 291 2.58 2.92 -1.45
N LEU A 292 2.12 2.75 -0.21
CA LEU A 292 2.79 3.26 0.98
C LEU A 292 4.16 2.60 1.19
N PRO A 293 4.28 1.27 1.21
CA PRO A 293 5.57 0.63 1.44
C PRO A 293 6.53 0.77 0.25
N LEU A 294 6.07 0.85 -1.00
CA LEU A 294 6.91 1.16 -2.16
C LEU A 294 7.46 2.59 -2.08
N CYS A 295 6.67 3.53 -1.58
CA CYS A 295 7.15 4.89 -1.37
C CYS A 295 8.30 4.92 -0.33
N ILE A 296 8.18 4.17 0.76
CA ILE A 296 9.28 4.02 1.73
C ILE A 296 10.48 3.31 1.11
N TRP A 297 10.28 2.29 0.29
CA TRP A 297 11.36 1.57 -0.37
C TRP A 297 12.21 2.49 -1.26
N ASP A 298 11.59 3.38 -2.03
CA ASP A 298 12.29 4.35 -2.88
C ASP A 298 13.07 5.41 -2.08
N PHE A 299 12.53 5.81 -0.95
CA PHE A 299 13.09 6.91 -0.16
C PHE A 299 13.75 6.46 1.13
N GLU A 300 14.02 5.16 1.29
CA GLU A 300 14.57 4.61 2.53
C GLU A 300 15.90 5.26 2.94
N ASP A 301 16.74 5.61 1.98
CA ASP A 301 18.04 6.28 2.23
C ASP A 301 17.92 7.68 2.83
N LYS A 302 16.75 8.31 2.74
CA LYS A 302 16.47 9.61 3.37
C LYS A 302 16.06 9.49 4.85
N LEU A 303 15.60 8.32 5.27
CA LEU A 303 15.01 8.12 6.59
C LEU A 303 16.08 7.92 7.66
N LYS A 304 15.85 8.49 8.83
CA LYS A 304 16.75 8.38 9.99
C LYS A 304 16.03 7.77 11.19
N LYS A 305 16.78 7.06 12.03
CA LYS A 305 16.26 6.55 13.30
C LYS A 305 15.67 7.70 14.12
N GLY A 306 14.43 7.54 14.56
CA GLY A 306 13.68 8.54 15.33
C GLY A 306 12.85 9.50 14.50
N ASP A 307 12.91 9.47 13.17
CA ASP A 307 12.05 10.30 12.32
C ASP A 307 10.56 10.05 12.61
N ASN A 308 9.81 11.13 12.79
CA ASN A 308 8.36 11.10 12.94
C ASN A 308 7.70 11.05 11.55
N ILE A 309 7.07 9.93 11.23
CA ILE A 309 6.47 9.66 9.92
C ILE A 309 4.97 9.46 10.08
N ILE A 310 4.16 10.14 9.27
CA ILE A 310 2.72 9.92 9.19
C ILE A 310 2.40 9.23 7.86
N PHE A 311 1.90 8.00 7.93
CA PHE A 311 1.33 7.30 6.80
C PHE A 311 -0.16 7.59 6.73
N THR A 312 -0.71 7.85 5.54
CA THR A 312 -2.14 8.11 5.36
C THR A 312 -2.67 7.54 4.05
N ALA A 313 -3.87 6.98 4.08
CA ALA A 313 -4.49 6.39 2.89
C ALA A 313 -6.02 6.51 2.92
N PHE A 314 -6.60 6.39 1.72
CA PHE A 314 -8.02 6.24 1.46
C PHE A 314 -8.22 5.14 0.41
N GLY A 315 -9.25 4.32 0.55
CA GLY A 315 -9.52 3.23 -0.38
C GLY A 315 -10.97 2.79 -0.42
N ALA A 316 -11.22 1.76 -1.22
CA ALA A 316 -12.54 1.13 -1.30
C ALA A 316 -13.01 0.65 0.07
N GLY A 317 -14.33 0.78 0.27
CA GLY A 317 -15.00 0.48 1.49
C GLY A 317 -16.18 1.44 1.72
N PHE A 318 -16.07 2.76 1.96
CA PHE A 318 -14.75 3.40 2.03
C PHE A 318 -13.98 3.01 3.28
N THR A 319 -12.67 2.97 3.14
CA THR A 319 -11.74 2.88 4.27
C THR A 319 -10.78 4.06 4.21
N TRP A 320 -10.38 4.60 5.35
CA TRP A 320 -9.34 5.61 5.42
C TRP A 320 -8.65 5.59 6.77
N GLY A 321 -7.47 6.17 6.85
CA GLY A 321 -6.77 6.24 8.11
C GLY A 321 -5.41 6.91 8.01
N ALA A 322 -4.80 7.03 9.19
CA ALA A 322 -3.42 7.41 9.34
C ALA A 322 -2.75 6.60 10.45
N VAL A 323 -1.45 6.34 10.28
CA VAL A 323 -0.59 5.68 11.27
C VAL A 323 0.63 6.56 11.52
N TYR A 324 0.89 6.85 12.78
CA TYR A 324 2.09 7.54 13.21
C TYR A 324 3.17 6.52 13.60
N VAL A 325 4.33 6.66 12.99
CA VAL A 325 5.50 5.80 13.22
C VAL A 325 6.69 6.65 13.59
N LYS A 326 7.43 6.25 14.66
CA LYS A 326 8.81 6.66 14.86
C LYS A 326 9.72 5.65 14.20
N TRP A 327 10.50 6.09 13.21
CA TRP A 327 11.31 5.21 12.36
C TRP A 327 12.44 4.51 13.16
N GLY A 328 12.70 3.23 12.83
CA GLY A 328 13.53 2.36 13.67
C GLY A 328 15.03 2.38 13.40
N TYR A 329 15.50 2.86 12.24
CA TYR A 329 16.89 2.75 11.81
C TYR A 329 17.29 3.84 10.82
N ASP A 330 18.60 3.99 10.61
CA ASP A 330 19.11 4.87 9.55
C ASP A 330 19.09 4.15 8.20
N GLY A 331 18.41 4.72 7.23
CA GLY A 331 18.34 4.21 5.89
C GLY A 331 19.71 4.18 5.22
N LYS A 332 19.95 3.15 4.39
CA LYS A 332 21.20 2.99 3.62
C LYS A 332 20.84 2.91 2.14
N LYS A 333 21.63 3.62 1.30
CA LYS A 333 21.61 3.35 -0.14
C LYS A 333 22.00 1.89 -0.38
N GLU A 334 21.19 1.17 -1.17
CA GLU A 334 21.66 -0.10 -1.71
C GLU A 334 22.87 0.19 -2.62
N SER A 335 23.99 -0.46 -2.31
CA SER A 335 25.24 -0.41 -3.08
C SER A 335 25.18 -1.34 -4.28
#